data_ba108196dc1d9d776027e9ff5a3a73b5
#
_entry.id   ba108196dc1d9d776027e9ff5a3a73b5
#
_cell.length_a   1.000
_cell.length_b   1.000
_cell.length_c   1.000
_cell.angle_alpha   90.00
_cell.angle_beta   90.00
_cell.angle_gamma   90.00
#
_symmetry.space_group_name_H-M   'P 1'
#
loop_
_entity.id
_entity.type
_entity.pdbx_description
1 polymer ?
#
loop_
_entity_poly.entity_id
_entity_poly.type
_entity_poly.pdbx_seq_one_letter_code
_entity_poly.pdbx_strand_id
1 'polypeptide(L)'
;MFSGFSKLNKEEKLKIIAKLSQNPEEFMAELKSFWHPNENIQHKFDEFSENTLTNFYMPFGVVPNVKINNKFYTVPMVIEESSVVAAAAKSAKFWLGRGGFKAEVVDTVKLGQVHFIWKGEKSKLISAYPELKNY
;
A
#
# COMPACT_ATOMS: atom_id res chain seq x y z
N MET A 1 -24.36 -0.42 16.55
CA MET A 1 -23.08 -1.17 16.74
C MET A 1 -23.27 -2.54 16.12
N PHE A 2 -22.36 -3.00 15.25
CA PHE A 2 -22.45 -4.31 14.59
C PHE A 2 -21.66 -5.33 15.43
N SER A 3 -22.37 -6.24 16.11
CA SER A 3 -21.72 -7.37 16.82
C SER A 3 -21.58 -8.55 15.86
N GLY A 4 -20.43 -9.21 15.86
CA GLY A 4 -20.18 -10.40 15.04
C GLY A 4 -19.97 -10.13 13.53
N PHE A 5 -19.74 -8.90 13.12
CA PHE A 5 -19.59 -8.51 11.71
C PHE A 5 -18.50 -9.30 10.99
N SER A 6 -17.36 -9.58 11.65
CA SER A 6 -16.25 -10.34 11.06
C SER A 6 -16.60 -11.79 10.70
N LYS A 7 -17.64 -12.37 11.36
CA LYS A 7 -18.08 -13.75 11.13
C LYS A 7 -19.05 -13.90 9.97
N LEU A 8 -19.56 -12.79 9.44
CA LEU A 8 -20.49 -12.77 8.33
C LEU A 8 -19.75 -13.01 7.00
N ASN A 9 -20.45 -13.61 6.03
CA ASN A 9 -19.93 -13.67 4.67
C ASN A 9 -19.98 -12.30 3.99
N LYS A 10 -19.32 -12.17 2.84
CA LYS A 10 -19.18 -10.90 2.11
C LYS A 10 -20.52 -10.27 1.72
N GLU A 11 -21.47 -11.08 1.24
CA GLU A 11 -22.80 -10.63 0.85
C GLU A 11 -23.61 -10.11 2.06
N GLU A 12 -23.52 -10.78 3.19
CA GLU A 12 -24.19 -10.37 4.43
C GLU A 12 -23.60 -9.06 4.96
N LYS A 13 -22.28 -8.92 4.93
CA LYS A 13 -21.60 -7.69 5.29
C LYS A 13 -22.07 -6.54 4.40
N LEU A 14 -22.09 -6.76 3.09
CA LEU A 14 -22.51 -5.77 2.11
C LEU A 14 -23.97 -5.32 2.36
N LYS A 15 -24.89 -6.25 2.60
CA LYS A 15 -26.29 -5.93 2.91
C LYS A 15 -26.44 -5.09 4.18
N ILE A 16 -25.63 -5.36 5.21
CA ILE A 16 -25.66 -4.58 6.46
C ILE A 16 -25.17 -3.15 6.22
N ILE A 17 -24.07 -2.99 5.50
CA ILE A 17 -23.49 -1.67 5.24
C ILE A 17 -24.40 -0.86 4.28
N ALA A 18 -24.99 -1.52 3.30
CA ALA A 18 -25.92 -0.87 2.37
C ALA A 18 -27.12 -0.21 3.07
N LYS A 19 -27.59 -0.76 4.19
CA LYS A 19 -28.68 -0.16 4.99
C LYS A 19 -28.33 1.21 5.57
N LEU A 20 -27.06 1.60 5.57
CA LEU A 20 -26.61 2.93 5.99
C LEU A 20 -26.69 3.96 4.87
N SER A 21 -26.87 3.51 3.63
CA SER A 21 -27.07 4.37 2.46
C SER A 21 -28.53 4.80 2.32
N GLN A 22 -28.74 5.94 1.67
CA GLN A 22 -30.08 6.41 1.29
C GLN A 22 -30.73 5.48 0.23
N ASN A 23 -29.89 4.89 -0.65
CA ASN A 23 -30.31 3.96 -1.71
C ASN A 23 -29.55 2.64 -1.59
N PRO A 24 -29.98 1.70 -0.72
CA PRO A 24 -29.24 0.47 -0.44
C PRO A 24 -29.01 -0.43 -1.67
N GLU A 25 -29.99 -0.52 -2.58
CA GLU A 25 -29.88 -1.37 -3.77
C GLU A 25 -28.85 -0.82 -4.77
N GLU A 26 -28.89 0.47 -5.04
CA GLU A 26 -27.94 1.17 -5.91
C GLU A 26 -26.52 1.07 -5.32
N PHE A 27 -26.37 1.33 -4.02
CA PHE A 27 -25.09 1.18 -3.32
C PHE A 27 -24.52 -0.22 -3.44
N MET A 28 -25.35 -1.25 -3.25
CA MET A 28 -24.91 -2.64 -3.41
C MET A 28 -24.50 -2.95 -4.85
N ALA A 29 -25.27 -2.48 -5.84
CA ALA A 29 -24.96 -2.69 -7.25
C ALA A 29 -23.63 -2.02 -7.64
N GLU A 30 -23.40 -0.79 -7.16
CA GLU A 30 -22.17 -0.06 -7.39
C GLU A 30 -20.96 -0.81 -6.78
N LEU A 31 -21.00 -1.19 -5.52
CA LEU A 31 -19.90 -1.91 -4.90
C LEU A 31 -19.62 -3.26 -5.57
N LYS A 32 -20.66 -3.99 -6.02
CA LYS A 32 -20.50 -5.24 -6.76
C LYS A 32 -19.88 -5.04 -8.15
N SER A 33 -20.08 -3.88 -8.77
CA SER A 33 -19.48 -3.58 -10.06
C SER A 33 -17.96 -3.55 -10.06
N PHE A 34 -17.34 -3.36 -8.89
CA PHE A 34 -15.89 -3.42 -8.68
C PHE A 34 -15.38 -4.84 -8.36
N TRP A 35 -16.26 -5.84 -8.27
CA TRP A 35 -15.80 -7.23 -8.09
C TRP A 35 -15.15 -7.75 -9.36
N HIS A 36 -14.10 -8.53 -9.20
CA HIS A 36 -13.44 -9.13 -10.35
C HIS A 36 -14.34 -10.24 -10.94
N PRO A 37 -14.55 -10.28 -12.28
CA PRO A 37 -15.43 -11.26 -12.92
C PRO A 37 -14.95 -12.71 -12.77
N ASN A 38 -13.67 -12.94 -12.56
CA ASN A 38 -13.10 -14.24 -12.22
C ASN A 38 -13.15 -14.44 -10.71
N GLU A 39 -13.97 -15.37 -10.25
CA GLU A 39 -14.18 -15.64 -8.81
C GLU A 39 -12.90 -16.06 -8.07
N ASN A 40 -12.00 -16.82 -8.70
CA ASN A 40 -10.75 -17.23 -8.07
C ASN A 40 -9.81 -16.03 -7.82
N ILE A 41 -9.84 -15.03 -8.71
CA ILE A 41 -9.08 -13.79 -8.53
C ILE A 41 -9.75 -12.95 -7.44
N GLN A 42 -11.09 -12.83 -7.48
CA GLN A 42 -11.82 -12.10 -6.45
C GLN A 42 -11.57 -12.67 -5.05
N HIS A 43 -11.58 -13.99 -4.92
CA HIS A 43 -11.28 -14.65 -3.64
C HIS A 43 -9.91 -14.25 -3.10
N LYS A 44 -8.88 -14.17 -3.94
CA LYS A 44 -7.55 -13.71 -3.53
C LYS A 44 -7.55 -12.26 -3.03
N PHE A 45 -8.31 -11.37 -3.68
CA PHE A 45 -8.48 -9.99 -3.20
C PHE A 45 -9.19 -9.94 -1.84
N ASP A 46 -10.19 -10.80 -1.65
CA ASP A 46 -10.93 -10.87 -0.38
C ASP A 46 -10.06 -11.35 0.79
N GLU A 47 -9.01 -12.13 0.51
CA GLU A 47 -8.05 -12.63 1.50
C GLU A 47 -6.95 -11.60 1.89
N PHE A 48 -6.77 -10.52 1.13
CA PHE A 48 -5.73 -9.52 1.43
C PHE A 48 -6.04 -8.70 2.68
N SER A 49 -7.31 -8.56 3.04
CA SER A 49 -7.74 -7.76 4.18
C SER A 49 -9.00 -8.35 4.82
N GLU A 50 -9.14 -8.13 6.13
CA GLU A 50 -10.37 -8.50 6.83
C GLU A 50 -11.53 -7.59 6.43
N ASN A 51 -12.75 -8.15 6.47
CA ASN A 51 -14.01 -7.44 6.22
C ASN A 51 -14.10 -6.77 4.84
N THR A 52 -13.43 -7.31 3.83
CA THR A 52 -13.47 -6.81 2.47
C THR A 52 -14.90 -6.85 1.92
N LEU A 53 -15.38 -5.73 1.37
CA LEU A 53 -16.68 -5.61 0.73
C LEU A 53 -16.58 -5.56 -0.79
N THR A 54 -15.53 -4.89 -1.30
CA THR A 54 -15.28 -4.70 -2.72
C THR A 54 -13.82 -4.41 -2.97
N ASN A 55 -13.44 -4.29 -4.24
CA ASN A 55 -12.12 -3.86 -4.65
C ASN A 55 -12.07 -2.33 -4.77
N PHE A 56 -10.88 -1.76 -4.63
CA PHE A 56 -10.60 -0.38 -4.95
C PHE A 56 -9.57 -0.33 -6.07
N TYR A 57 -9.96 0.17 -7.24
CA TYR A 57 -9.06 0.26 -8.38
C TYR A 57 -8.20 1.51 -8.29
N MET A 58 -6.89 1.31 -8.45
CA MET A 58 -5.92 2.39 -8.51
C MET A 58 -5.26 2.41 -9.89
N PRO A 59 -4.97 3.61 -10.45
CA PRO A 59 -4.24 3.72 -11.69
C PRO A 59 -2.86 3.07 -11.60
N PHE A 60 -2.53 2.25 -12.62
CA PHE A 60 -1.21 1.66 -12.79
C PHE A 60 -0.48 2.44 -13.88
N GLY A 61 0.43 3.32 -13.48
CA GLY A 61 1.27 4.09 -14.38
C GLY A 61 2.66 3.50 -14.53
N VAL A 62 3.47 4.07 -15.43
CA VAL A 62 4.86 3.69 -15.60
C VAL A 62 5.75 4.93 -15.77
N VAL A 63 6.96 4.85 -15.25
CA VAL A 63 8.02 5.82 -15.48
C VAL A 63 9.06 5.16 -16.40
N PRO A 64 9.12 5.54 -17.68
CA PRO A 64 10.09 4.98 -18.60
C PRO A 64 11.47 5.63 -18.46
N ASN A 65 12.48 5.00 -19.06
CA ASN A 65 13.83 5.56 -19.20
C ASN A 65 14.54 5.90 -17.87
N VAL A 66 14.22 5.17 -16.81
CA VAL A 66 14.95 5.29 -15.54
C VAL A 66 16.30 4.58 -15.69
N LYS A 67 17.39 5.35 -15.76
CA LYS A 67 18.74 4.80 -15.87
C LYS A 67 19.35 4.62 -14.49
N ILE A 68 19.63 3.37 -14.09
CA ILE A 68 20.28 3.03 -12.81
C ILE A 68 21.49 2.15 -13.10
N ASN A 69 22.66 2.52 -12.60
CA ASN A 69 23.92 1.77 -12.81
C ASN A 69 24.16 1.40 -14.28
N ASN A 70 23.93 2.35 -15.18
CA ASN A 70 24.03 2.20 -16.64
C ASN A 70 23.00 1.27 -17.31
N LYS A 71 22.04 0.74 -16.57
CA LYS A 71 20.92 -0.07 -17.11
C LYS A 71 19.64 0.76 -17.15
N PHE A 72 18.79 0.49 -18.15
CA PHE A 72 17.51 1.16 -18.31
C PHE A 72 16.38 0.30 -17.73
N TYR A 73 15.48 0.99 -17.04
CA TYR A 73 14.30 0.38 -16.44
C TYR A 73 13.05 1.17 -16.79
N THR A 74 11.94 0.47 -16.89
CA THR A 74 10.60 1.03 -16.83
C THR A 74 10.02 0.67 -15.47
N VAL A 75 9.75 1.68 -14.65
CA VAL A 75 9.32 1.49 -13.25
C VAL A 75 7.81 1.60 -13.17
N PRO A 76 7.09 0.54 -12.74
CA PRO A 76 5.66 0.63 -12.50
C PRO A 76 5.39 1.44 -11.23
N MET A 77 4.30 2.19 -11.24
CA MET A 77 3.83 2.98 -10.11
C MET A 77 2.32 2.87 -9.97
N VAL A 78 1.85 2.48 -8.80
CA VAL A 78 0.44 2.47 -8.43
C VAL A 78 0.22 3.55 -7.38
N ILE A 79 -0.48 4.60 -7.76
CA ILE A 79 -0.70 5.75 -6.88
C ILE A 79 -1.96 6.51 -7.33
N GLU A 80 -2.66 7.11 -6.38
CA GLU A 80 -3.85 7.90 -6.59
C GLU A 80 -3.57 9.32 -7.12
N GLU A 81 -2.32 9.79 -7.00
CA GLU A 81 -1.93 11.15 -7.37
C GLU A 81 -1.15 11.19 -8.70
N SER A 82 -1.71 11.84 -9.71
CA SER A 82 -1.10 11.93 -11.04
C SER A 82 0.22 12.70 -11.08
N SER A 83 0.40 13.68 -10.20
CA SER A 83 1.61 14.52 -10.13
C SER A 83 2.86 13.72 -9.77
N VAL A 84 2.73 12.66 -8.98
CA VAL A 84 3.87 11.83 -8.53
C VAL A 84 4.51 11.08 -9.70
N VAL A 85 3.72 10.46 -10.56
CA VAL A 85 4.23 9.77 -11.77
C VAL A 85 4.90 10.76 -12.71
N ALA A 86 4.29 11.93 -12.90
CA ALA A 86 4.85 13.00 -13.74
C ALA A 86 6.17 13.54 -13.18
N ALA A 87 6.24 13.76 -11.85
CA ALA A 87 7.47 14.22 -11.19
C ALA A 87 8.59 13.17 -11.29
N ALA A 88 8.28 11.89 -11.09
CA ALA A 88 9.23 10.80 -11.26
C ALA A 88 9.75 10.71 -12.69
N ALA A 89 8.87 10.82 -13.70
CA ALA A 89 9.25 10.84 -15.12
C ALA A 89 10.13 12.05 -15.47
N LYS A 90 9.79 13.24 -14.95
CA LYS A 90 10.60 14.46 -15.11
C LYS A 90 11.99 14.30 -14.48
N SER A 91 12.07 13.72 -13.29
CA SER A 91 13.34 13.42 -12.62
C SER A 91 14.17 12.40 -13.42
N ALA A 92 13.57 11.31 -13.89
CA ALA A 92 14.25 10.32 -14.73
C ALA A 92 14.85 10.97 -15.98
N LYS A 93 14.06 11.81 -16.70
CA LYS A 93 14.53 12.56 -17.87
C LYS A 93 15.68 13.52 -17.54
N PHE A 94 15.60 14.23 -16.42
CA PHE A 94 16.64 15.16 -15.97
C PHE A 94 17.97 14.45 -15.73
N TRP A 95 17.95 13.32 -15.03
CA TRP A 95 19.15 12.57 -14.70
C TRP A 95 19.69 11.73 -15.85
N LEU A 96 18.87 11.38 -16.84
CA LEU A 96 19.27 10.57 -17.99
C LEU A 96 20.53 11.13 -18.70
N GLY A 97 20.53 12.42 -19.03
CA GLY A 97 21.67 13.10 -19.67
C GLY A 97 22.85 13.37 -18.72
N ARG A 98 22.71 13.05 -17.43
CA ARG A 98 23.72 13.30 -16.38
C ARG A 98 24.30 12.00 -15.80
N GLY A 99 24.17 10.90 -16.53
CA GLY A 99 24.70 9.59 -16.13
C GLY A 99 23.68 8.66 -15.45
N GLY A 100 22.48 9.15 -15.13
CA GLY A 100 21.44 8.39 -14.45
C GLY A 100 21.63 8.37 -12.94
N PHE A 101 20.96 7.42 -12.30
CA PHE A 101 21.09 7.16 -10.85
C PHE A 101 22.16 6.10 -10.59
N LYS A 102 22.79 6.20 -9.42
CA LYS A 102 23.65 5.15 -8.87
C LYS A 102 22.97 4.57 -7.64
N ALA A 103 22.88 3.26 -7.57
CA ALA A 103 22.30 2.54 -6.45
C ALA A 103 23.24 1.40 -6.02
N GLU A 104 23.44 1.28 -4.72
CA GLU A 104 24.19 0.20 -4.09
C GLU A 104 23.32 -0.39 -3.00
N VAL A 105 23.19 -1.71 -2.99
CA VAL A 105 22.47 -2.43 -1.93
C VAL A 105 23.48 -2.79 -0.86
N VAL A 106 23.44 -2.11 0.28
CA VAL A 106 24.32 -2.35 1.43
C VAL A 106 23.85 -3.59 2.19
N ASP A 107 22.53 -3.72 2.40
CA ASP A 107 21.92 -4.85 3.07
C ASP A 107 20.44 -4.99 2.64
N THR A 108 19.84 -6.14 2.94
CA THR A 108 18.43 -6.42 2.72
C THR A 108 17.57 -6.33 3.99
N VAL A 109 18.14 -5.83 5.08
CA VAL A 109 17.45 -5.64 6.36
C VAL A 109 16.45 -4.49 6.26
N LYS A 110 15.22 -4.75 6.62
CA LYS A 110 14.21 -3.70 6.77
C LYS A 110 14.47 -2.91 8.05
N LEU A 111 14.43 -1.59 7.93
CA LEU A 111 14.53 -0.70 9.07
C LEU A 111 13.15 -0.46 9.67
N GLY A 112 13.04 -0.67 10.98
CA GLY A 112 11.89 -0.26 11.78
C GLY A 112 12.26 0.94 12.64
N GLN A 113 11.28 1.76 13.01
CA GLN A 113 11.45 2.90 13.91
C GLN A 113 10.43 2.81 15.03
N VAL A 114 10.91 2.98 16.26
CA VAL A 114 10.06 3.12 17.44
C VAL A 114 10.32 4.50 18.03
N HIS A 115 9.29 5.33 18.08
CA HIS A 115 9.37 6.69 18.64
C HIS A 115 8.83 6.69 20.07
N PHE A 116 9.64 7.14 21.01
CA PHE A 116 9.23 7.29 22.41
C PHE A 116 9.94 8.50 23.06
N ILE A 117 9.34 9.00 24.13
CA ILE A 117 9.92 10.06 24.93
C ILE A 117 10.64 9.43 26.13
N TRP A 118 11.94 9.65 26.20
CA TRP A 118 12.76 9.20 27.32
C TRP A 118 13.03 10.35 28.28
N LYS A 119 12.65 10.20 29.55
CA LYS A 119 12.86 11.20 30.61
C LYS A 119 14.01 10.86 31.56
N GLY A 120 14.70 9.74 31.34
CA GLY A 120 15.84 9.28 32.12
C GLY A 120 17.19 9.68 31.53
N GLU A 121 18.27 9.16 32.12
CA GLU A 121 19.63 9.36 31.63
C GLU A 121 19.86 8.63 30.32
N LYS A 122 20.42 9.35 29.34
CA LYS A 122 20.67 8.81 27.99
C LYS A 122 21.61 7.58 28.01
N SER A 123 22.59 7.56 28.91
CA SER A 123 23.52 6.45 29.11
C SER A 123 22.82 5.13 29.42
N LYS A 124 21.79 5.17 30.27
CA LYS A 124 20.98 3.99 30.63
C LYS A 124 20.20 3.45 29.44
N LEU A 125 19.65 4.32 28.59
CA LEU A 125 18.97 3.92 27.38
C LEU A 125 19.94 3.24 26.39
N ILE A 126 21.14 3.80 26.20
CA ILE A 126 22.15 3.24 25.31
C ILE A 126 22.61 1.88 25.81
N SER A 127 22.82 1.70 27.13
CA SER A 127 23.23 0.42 27.70
C SER A 127 22.15 -0.67 27.63
N ALA A 128 20.85 -0.28 27.65
CA ALA A 128 19.73 -1.20 27.51
C ALA A 128 19.43 -1.59 26.05
N TYR A 129 20.01 -0.92 25.07
CA TYR A 129 19.72 -1.15 23.64
C TYR A 129 19.97 -2.61 23.18
N PRO A 130 21.03 -3.32 23.61
CA PRO A 130 21.24 -4.72 23.23
C PRO A 130 20.11 -5.65 23.71
N GLU A 131 19.52 -5.36 24.87
CA GLU A 131 18.38 -6.11 25.40
C GLU A 131 17.12 -5.84 24.61
N LEU A 132 16.84 -4.57 24.28
CA LEU A 132 15.71 -4.15 23.46
C LEU A 132 15.72 -4.75 22.04
N LYS A 133 16.90 -5.04 21.51
CA LYS A 133 17.07 -5.64 20.18
C LYS A 133 16.65 -7.11 20.13
N ASN A 134 16.56 -7.80 21.26
CA ASN A 134 16.24 -9.22 21.36
C ASN A 134 14.75 -9.51 21.63
N TYR A 135 13.91 -8.46 21.70
CA TYR A 135 12.46 -8.52 21.75
C TYR A 135 11.83 -8.19 20.40
#